data_9b5707047cd656f0c3a26d57b626beda
#
_entry.id   9b5707047cd656f0c3a26d57b626beda
#
_cell.length_a   1.000
_cell.length_b   1.000
_cell.length_c   1.000
_cell.angle_alpha   90.00
_cell.angle_beta   90.00
_cell.angle_gamma   90.00
#
_symmetry.space_group_name_H-M   'P 1'
#
loop_
_entity.id
_entity.type
_entity.pdbx_description
1 polymer ?
#
loop_
_entity_poly.entity_id
_entity_poly.type
_entity_poly.pdbx_seq_one_letter_code
_entity_poly.pdbx_strand_id
1 'polypeptide(L)'
;MLIPSKLSRPVRLDHTVVRERLLAKLSGANNFRLALITSPAGYGKTTLISQWAAGKNDIGWYSLDEGDNQQERFASYLIAAVQQATNGHCAICETMAQKRQYASLTSLFAQLFIELAEWHSPLYLVIDDYHLITNPVIHESMRFFIRHQPENLTLVVLSRNLPQLGIANLRVRDQLLEIGSQQLAFTHQEAKQFFDCRLSSPIEAAESSRICHDVSGWATALQLIALSARQNTHSAHKSARRLAGINASHLSDYLVDEVLDNVDLATRHFLLKSAILRSMNDALITRVTGEENGQMRLEEIERQGLFLQRMDDTGEWFCYHPLFGNFLRQRCQWELAAELPEIHRAAAESWMAQGFPSEAIHHALAAGDALMLRDILLNHAWSLFNHSELSLLEESLKALPWDSLLENPQLVLLQAWLMQSQHRYGEVNTLLARAEHEIKDIREGTMHAEFNALRAQVAINDGNPDEAERLAKLALEELPPGWFYSRIVATSVLGEVLHCKGEDRKSVV
;
A
#
# COMPACT_ATOMS: atom_id res chain seq x y z
N MET A 1 -8.71 -5.84 -8.22
CA MET A 1 -9.62 -4.76 -7.77
C MET A 1 -8.79 -3.70 -7.07
N LEU A 2 -8.99 -2.40 -7.34
CA LEU A 2 -8.27 -1.33 -6.65
C LEU A 2 -9.03 -0.96 -5.37
N ILE A 3 -8.30 -0.69 -4.29
CA ILE A 3 -8.88 -0.24 -3.01
C ILE A 3 -9.23 1.24 -3.13
N PRO A 4 -10.51 1.66 -3.03
CA PRO A 4 -10.93 3.04 -3.27
C PRO A 4 -10.26 4.04 -2.31
N SER A 5 -10.05 3.66 -1.05
CA SER A 5 -9.43 4.51 -0.05
C SER A 5 -8.01 4.98 -0.40
N LYS A 6 -7.27 4.24 -1.23
CA LYS A 6 -5.94 4.64 -1.71
C LYS A 6 -5.99 5.75 -2.77
N LEU A 7 -7.11 5.87 -3.45
CA LEU A 7 -7.37 6.86 -4.50
C LEU A 7 -8.20 8.04 -3.99
N SER A 8 -8.62 8.00 -2.73
CA SER A 8 -9.45 9.03 -2.13
C SER A 8 -8.59 10.03 -1.36
N ARG A 9 -8.91 11.30 -1.54
CA ARG A 9 -8.33 12.37 -0.74
C ARG A 9 -8.85 12.25 0.70
N PRO A 10 -7.97 12.27 1.74
CA PRO A 10 -8.42 12.28 3.14
C PRO A 10 -9.35 13.46 3.42
N VAL A 11 -10.46 13.17 4.11
CA VAL A 11 -11.49 14.18 4.42
C VAL A 11 -10.94 15.22 5.40
N ARG A 12 -11.30 16.47 5.16
CA ARG A 12 -10.94 17.57 6.04
C ARG A 12 -11.70 17.45 7.37
N LEU A 13 -10.99 17.45 8.48
CA LEU A 13 -11.58 17.55 9.81
C LEU A 13 -12.03 19.01 10.07
N ASP A 14 -13.23 19.21 10.60
CA ASP A 14 -13.84 20.54 10.82
C ASP A 14 -13.05 21.48 11.75
N HIS A 15 -12.12 20.95 12.54
CA HIS A 15 -11.31 21.70 13.51
C HIS A 15 -9.82 21.81 13.13
N THR A 16 -9.50 21.82 11.83
CA THR A 16 -8.12 22.00 11.36
C THR A 16 -7.80 23.49 11.18
N VAL A 17 -6.64 23.90 11.72
CA VAL A 17 -6.12 25.25 11.48
C VAL A 17 -5.75 25.43 10.02
N VAL A 18 -6.25 26.49 9.40
CA VAL A 18 -5.89 26.83 8.03
C VAL A 18 -4.52 27.47 8.01
N ARG A 19 -3.60 26.89 7.25
CA ARG A 19 -2.20 27.31 7.21
C ARG A 19 -1.96 28.20 6.00
N GLU A 20 -2.54 29.41 6.03
CA GLU A 20 -2.56 30.35 4.90
C GLU A 20 -1.21 30.59 4.26
N ARG A 21 -0.14 30.73 5.07
CA ARG A 21 1.24 30.93 4.57
C ARG A 21 1.75 29.77 3.71
N LEU A 22 1.34 28.53 4.02
CA LEU A 22 1.71 27.33 3.26
C LEU A 22 0.79 27.13 2.05
N LEU A 23 -0.50 27.42 2.22
CA LEU A 23 -1.46 27.39 1.12
C LEU A 23 -1.09 28.43 0.05
N ALA A 24 -0.65 29.62 0.44
CA ALA A 24 -0.13 30.63 -0.49
C ALA A 24 1.07 30.14 -1.30
N LYS A 25 2.01 29.40 -0.67
CA LYS A 25 3.12 28.76 -1.40
C LYS A 25 2.62 27.71 -2.39
N LEU A 26 1.69 26.88 -1.97
CA LEU A 26 1.12 25.80 -2.80
C LEU A 26 0.23 26.32 -3.92
N SER A 27 -0.30 27.55 -3.83
CA SER A 27 -1.08 28.16 -4.93
C SER A 27 -0.24 28.37 -6.20
N GLY A 28 1.07 28.48 -6.07
CA GLY A 28 2.02 28.54 -7.19
C GLY A 28 2.62 27.20 -7.60
N ALA A 29 2.10 26.06 -7.10
CA ALA A 29 2.67 24.74 -7.37
C ALA A 29 2.72 24.36 -8.87
N ASN A 30 1.79 24.87 -9.67
CA ASN A 30 1.75 24.65 -11.12
C ASN A 30 2.94 25.23 -11.89
N ASN A 31 3.74 26.10 -11.26
CA ASN A 31 4.98 26.64 -11.86
C ASN A 31 6.17 25.67 -11.71
N PHE A 32 5.99 24.57 -10.97
CA PHE A 32 7.04 23.59 -10.69
C PHE A 32 6.68 22.21 -11.24
N ARG A 33 7.70 21.43 -11.57
CA ARG A 33 7.51 20.02 -11.94
C ARG A 33 7.22 19.14 -10.75
N LEU A 34 7.83 19.44 -9.61
CA LEU A 34 7.68 18.71 -8.37
C LEU A 34 7.42 19.66 -7.21
N ALA A 35 6.35 19.43 -6.48
CA ALA A 35 6.15 19.96 -5.14
C ALA A 35 6.46 18.85 -4.13
N LEU A 36 7.52 19.03 -3.35
CA LEU A 36 8.00 18.05 -2.39
C LEU A 36 7.76 18.51 -0.95
N ILE A 37 6.97 17.73 -0.22
CA ILE A 37 6.65 17.99 1.18
C ILE A 37 7.32 16.92 2.04
N THR A 38 8.38 17.30 2.76
CA THR A 38 9.17 16.35 3.56
C THR A 38 9.19 16.73 5.02
N SER A 39 8.83 15.80 5.88
CA SER A 39 9.02 15.90 7.34
C SER A 39 8.80 14.54 8.00
N PRO A 40 9.29 14.31 9.21
CA PRO A 40 8.90 13.17 10.03
C PRO A 40 7.37 13.05 10.15
N ALA A 41 6.91 11.94 10.74
CA ALA A 41 5.50 11.75 11.01
C ALA A 41 4.93 12.85 11.92
N GLY A 42 3.64 13.15 11.77
CA GLY A 42 2.93 14.05 12.68
C GLY A 42 3.12 15.55 12.44
N TYR A 43 3.76 15.98 11.35
CA TYR A 43 3.87 17.41 11.01
C TYR A 43 2.69 17.93 10.17
N GLY A 44 1.73 17.08 9.83
CA GLY A 44 0.52 17.46 9.11
C GLY A 44 0.70 17.63 7.59
N LYS A 45 1.60 16.87 6.96
CA LYS A 45 1.80 16.85 5.49
C LYS A 45 0.50 16.59 4.74
N THR A 46 -0.10 15.45 5.00
CA THR A 46 -1.35 15.00 4.37
C THR A 46 -2.49 15.98 4.64
N THR A 47 -2.61 16.49 5.88
CA THR A 47 -3.61 17.50 6.26
C THR A 47 -3.45 18.79 5.46
N LEU A 48 -2.21 19.28 5.30
CA LEU A 48 -1.92 20.49 4.52
C LEU A 48 -2.34 20.31 3.05
N ILE A 49 -1.95 19.20 2.43
CA ILE A 49 -2.26 18.94 1.02
C ILE A 49 -3.75 18.67 0.84
N SER A 50 -4.43 18.00 1.79
CA SER A 50 -5.88 17.86 1.76
C SER A 50 -6.61 19.21 1.85
N GLN A 51 -6.10 20.16 2.64
CA GLN A 51 -6.62 21.54 2.69
C GLN A 51 -6.43 22.27 1.37
N TRP A 52 -5.21 22.18 0.79
CA TRP A 52 -4.90 22.79 -0.49
C TRP A 52 -5.70 22.20 -1.65
N ALA A 53 -5.98 20.90 -1.60
CA ALA A 53 -6.76 20.17 -2.57
C ALA A 53 -8.28 20.44 -2.47
N ALA A 54 -8.75 21.06 -1.36
CA ALA A 54 -10.16 21.31 -1.15
C ALA A 54 -10.74 22.25 -2.22
N GLY A 55 -11.83 21.81 -2.86
CA GLY A 55 -12.49 22.57 -3.93
C GLY A 55 -11.82 22.50 -5.31
N LYS A 56 -10.79 21.68 -5.48
CA LYS A 56 -10.15 21.39 -6.77
C LYS A 56 -10.63 20.04 -7.29
N ASN A 57 -10.94 19.97 -8.59
CA ASN A 57 -11.38 18.74 -9.27
C ASN A 57 -10.28 18.11 -10.13
N ASP A 58 -9.15 18.80 -10.27
CA ASP A 58 -8.00 18.49 -11.12
C ASP A 58 -6.86 17.79 -10.34
N ILE A 59 -7.23 17.04 -9.29
CA ILE A 59 -6.27 16.35 -8.42
C ILE A 59 -6.51 14.86 -8.43
N GLY A 60 -5.51 14.10 -8.89
CA GLY A 60 -5.38 12.67 -8.65
C GLY A 60 -4.67 12.42 -7.32
N TRP A 61 -5.22 11.53 -6.50
CA TRP A 61 -4.65 11.16 -5.21
C TRP A 61 -4.25 9.70 -5.18
N TYR A 62 -3.05 9.41 -4.71
CA TYR A 62 -2.55 8.07 -4.50
C TYR A 62 -1.82 7.95 -3.15
N SER A 63 -2.43 7.25 -2.20
CA SER A 63 -1.80 6.89 -0.92
C SER A 63 -1.10 5.55 -1.04
N LEU A 64 0.20 5.54 -0.77
CA LEU A 64 1.07 4.37 -0.91
C LEU A 64 1.05 3.49 0.34
N ASP A 65 1.24 2.19 0.13
CA ASP A 65 1.60 1.22 1.15
C ASP A 65 2.82 0.38 0.72
N GLU A 66 3.29 -0.53 1.57
CA GLU A 66 4.46 -1.37 1.28
C GLU A 66 4.26 -2.29 0.07
N GLY A 67 3.01 -2.72 -0.21
CA GLY A 67 2.66 -3.54 -1.37
C GLY A 67 2.86 -2.83 -2.70
N ASP A 68 2.90 -1.49 -2.70
CA ASP A 68 3.11 -0.69 -3.92
C ASP A 68 4.56 -0.70 -4.41
N ASN A 69 5.46 -1.44 -3.78
CA ASN A 69 6.77 -1.76 -4.31
C ASN A 69 6.71 -2.73 -5.51
N GLN A 70 5.55 -3.31 -5.79
CA GLN A 70 5.29 -4.04 -7.03
C GLN A 70 4.99 -3.04 -8.16
N GLN A 71 5.75 -3.14 -9.27
CA GLN A 71 5.67 -2.17 -10.37
C GLN A 71 4.27 -2.09 -10.98
N GLU A 72 3.61 -3.23 -11.17
CA GLU A 72 2.30 -3.35 -11.78
C GLU A 72 1.20 -2.77 -10.88
N ARG A 73 1.32 -2.99 -9.58
CA ARG A 73 0.41 -2.41 -8.60
C ARG A 73 0.58 -0.90 -8.55
N PHE A 74 1.82 -0.43 -8.47
CA PHE A 74 2.15 1.00 -8.51
C PHE A 74 1.58 1.66 -9.77
N ALA A 75 1.82 1.05 -10.96
CA ALA A 75 1.29 1.53 -12.24
C ALA A 75 -0.23 1.64 -12.22
N SER A 76 -0.92 0.58 -11.79
CA SER A 76 -2.39 0.51 -11.81
C SER A 76 -3.02 1.62 -10.97
N TYR A 77 -2.50 1.85 -9.75
CA TYR A 77 -3.00 2.93 -8.89
C TYR A 77 -2.63 4.32 -9.41
N LEU A 78 -1.41 4.52 -9.92
CA LEU A 78 -1.00 5.81 -10.46
C LEU A 78 -1.88 6.21 -11.66
N ILE A 79 -2.10 5.30 -12.59
CA ILE A 79 -2.98 5.55 -13.74
C ILE A 79 -4.43 5.79 -13.28
N ALA A 80 -4.94 5.02 -12.32
CA ALA A 80 -6.28 5.22 -11.78
C ALA A 80 -6.44 6.60 -11.11
N ALA A 81 -5.43 7.09 -10.39
CA ALA A 81 -5.43 8.42 -9.80
C ALA A 81 -5.50 9.52 -10.88
N VAL A 82 -4.74 9.36 -11.97
CA VAL A 82 -4.80 10.29 -13.12
C VAL A 82 -6.15 10.23 -13.82
N GLN A 83 -6.71 9.04 -14.00
CA GLN A 83 -8.02 8.84 -14.61
C GLN A 83 -9.14 9.54 -13.83
N GLN A 84 -9.11 9.46 -12.51
CA GLN A 84 -10.08 10.19 -11.67
C GLN A 84 -9.97 11.71 -11.87
N ALA A 85 -8.76 12.24 -11.89
CA ALA A 85 -8.53 13.68 -12.05
C ALA A 85 -8.85 14.21 -13.46
N THR A 86 -8.79 13.35 -14.47
CA THR A 86 -9.05 13.68 -15.87
C THR A 86 -10.42 13.21 -16.36
N ASN A 87 -11.29 12.72 -15.46
CA ASN A 87 -12.62 12.19 -15.80
C ASN A 87 -12.58 11.15 -16.96
N GLY A 88 -11.60 10.27 -16.93
CA GLY A 88 -11.50 9.18 -17.90
C GLY A 88 -10.77 9.52 -19.21
N HIS A 89 -10.04 10.64 -19.29
CA HIS A 89 -9.35 11.05 -20.51
C HIS A 89 -8.23 10.10 -20.94
N CYS A 90 -7.51 9.46 -20.00
CA CYS A 90 -6.35 8.59 -20.30
C CYS A 90 -6.76 7.11 -20.46
N ALA A 91 -7.74 6.81 -21.32
CA ALA A 91 -8.34 5.48 -21.45
C ALA A 91 -7.40 4.41 -22.04
N ILE A 92 -6.45 4.80 -22.90
CA ILE A 92 -5.46 3.87 -23.46
C ILE A 92 -4.51 3.41 -22.37
N CYS A 93 -3.96 4.34 -21.59
CA CYS A 93 -3.10 4.01 -20.45
C CYS A 93 -3.80 3.16 -19.41
N GLU A 94 -5.07 3.44 -19.12
CA GLU A 94 -5.86 2.61 -18.22
C GLU A 94 -5.97 1.17 -18.73
N THR A 95 -6.30 1.01 -20.02
CA THR A 95 -6.37 -0.31 -20.65
C THR A 95 -5.03 -1.03 -20.61
N MET A 96 -3.92 -0.32 -20.90
CA MET A 96 -2.56 -0.87 -20.84
C MET A 96 -2.19 -1.31 -19.42
N ALA A 97 -2.51 -0.51 -18.42
CA ALA A 97 -2.24 -0.83 -17.02
C ALA A 97 -3.08 -2.04 -16.54
N GLN A 98 -4.38 -2.06 -16.84
CA GLN A 98 -5.28 -3.17 -16.48
C GLN A 98 -4.90 -4.49 -17.14
N LYS A 99 -4.53 -4.45 -18.44
CA LYS A 99 -4.13 -5.64 -19.20
C LYS A 99 -2.63 -5.94 -19.12
N ARG A 100 -1.85 -5.13 -18.41
CA ARG A 100 -0.37 -5.22 -18.32
C ARG A 100 0.31 -5.26 -19.69
N GLN A 101 -0.20 -4.48 -20.64
CA GLN A 101 0.30 -4.40 -22.00
C GLN A 101 1.30 -3.25 -22.16
N TYR A 102 2.39 -3.27 -21.36
CA TYR A 102 3.50 -2.34 -21.44
C TYR A 102 4.82 -3.04 -21.11
N ALA A 103 5.90 -2.65 -21.77
CA ALA A 103 7.21 -3.28 -21.60
C ALA A 103 7.91 -2.81 -20.30
N SER A 104 7.60 -1.60 -19.83
CA SER A 104 8.19 -0.99 -18.61
C SER A 104 7.30 0.14 -18.09
N LEU A 105 7.48 0.55 -16.83
CA LEU A 105 6.82 1.75 -16.28
C LEU A 105 7.10 2.99 -17.12
N THR A 106 8.31 3.14 -17.65
CA THR A 106 8.67 4.29 -18.50
C THR A 106 7.91 4.30 -19.80
N SER A 107 7.65 3.14 -20.42
CA SER A 107 6.84 3.05 -21.64
C SER A 107 5.37 3.39 -21.37
N LEU A 108 4.83 2.97 -20.23
CA LEU A 108 3.48 3.34 -19.80
C LEU A 108 3.38 4.84 -19.54
N PHE A 109 4.37 5.44 -18.86
CA PHE A 109 4.41 6.88 -18.61
C PHE A 109 4.55 7.69 -19.90
N ALA A 110 5.33 7.21 -20.87
CA ALA A 110 5.42 7.86 -22.19
C ALA A 110 4.05 7.92 -22.88
N GLN A 111 3.29 6.82 -22.85
CA GLN A 111 1.92 6.81 -23.39
C GLN A 111 1.00 7.75 -22.62
N LEU A 112 1.09 7.76 -21.27
CA LEU A 112 0.34 8.69 -20.44
C LEU A 112 0.60 10.16 -20.83
N PHE A 113 1.85 10.51 -21.09
CA PHE A 113 2.21 11.88 -21.48
C PHE A 113 1.67 12.26 -22.86
N ILE A 114 1.55 11.30 -23.79
CA ILE A 114 0.91 11.52 -25.08
C ILE A 114 -0.58 11.87 -24.88
N GLU A 115 -1.29 11.11 -24.06
CA GLU A 115 -2.71 11.39 -23.78
C GLU A 115 -2.89 12.70 -23.00
N LEU A 116 -2.03 12.99 -22.01
CA LEU A 116 -2.06 14.23 -21.25
C LEU A 116 -1.62 15.48 -22.06
N ALA A 117 -0.94 15.33 -23.18
CA ALA A 117 -0.64 16.45 -24.06
C ALA A 117 -1.89 17.07 -24.68
N GLU A 118 -2.96 16.31 -24.83
CA GLU A 118 -4.28 16.78 -25.28
C GLU A 118 -5.13 17.39 -24.15
N TRP A 119 -4.71 17.24 -22.90
CA TRP A 119 -5.37 17.80 -21.73
C TRP A 119 -4.84 19.20 -21.44
N HIS A 120 -5.69 20.24 -21.53
CA HIS A 120 -5.23 21.62 -21.48
C HIS A 120 -5.37 22.31 -20.12
N SER A 121 -6.02 21.64 -19.16
CA SER A 121 -6.16 22.17 -17.80
C SER A 121 -4.98 21.76 -16.91
N PRO A 122 -4.64 22.55 -15.87
CA PRO A 122 -3.69 22.10 -14.86
C PRO A 122 -4.13 20.78 -14.24
N LEU A 123 -3.17 19.90 -13.99
CA LEU A 123 -3.38 18.61 -13.36
C LEU A 123 -2.37 18.41 -12.24
N TYR A 124 -2.82 17.95 -11.10
CA TYR A 124 -1.97 17.64 -9.96
C TYR A 124 -2.08 16.16 -9.63
N LEU A 125 -0.94 15.48 -9.54
CA LEU A 125 -0.87 14.10 -9.06
C LEU A 125 -0.22 14.10 -7.68
N VAL A 126 -0.99 13.81 -6.65
CA VAL A 126 -0.52 13.70 -5.27
C VAL A 126 -0.15 12.24 -5.00
N ILE A 127 1.08 12.02 -4.55
CA ILE A 127 1.56 10.73 -4.06
C ILE A 127 1.90 10.89 -2.59
N ASP A 128 1.07 10.30 -1.73
CA ASP A 128 1.25 10.34 -0.28
C ASP A 128 2.05 9.13 0.21
N ASP A 129 2.83 9.34 1.27
CA ASP A 129 3.70 8.35 1.92
C ASP A 129 4.75 7.71 0.99
N TYR A 130 5.33 8.48 0.07
CA TYR A 130 6.33 8.01 -0.90
C TYR A 130 7.56 7.32 -0.28
N HIS A 131 7.84 7.55 1.00
CA HIS A 131 8.92 6.90 1.74
C HIS A 131 8.76 5.37 1.88
N LEU A 132 7.57 4.83 1.61
CA LEU A 132 7.29 3.39 1.62
C LEU A 132 7.81 2.69 0.35
N ILE A 133 8.10 3.45 -0.71
CA ILE A 133 8.71 2.90 -1.91
C ILE A 133 10.20 2.69 -1.67
N THR A 134 10.63 1.46 -1.85
CA THR A 134 12.03 1.03 -1.75
C THR A 134 12.56 0.42 -3.05
N ASN A 135 11.66 0.11 -4.00
CA ASN A 135 12.03 -0.49 -5.28
C ASN A 135 12.79 0.52 -6.17
N PRO A 136 14.06 0.25 -6.52
CA PRO A 136 14.88 1.17 -7.30
C PRO A 136 14.33 1.40 -8.71
N VAL A 137 13.64 0.42 -9.30
CA VAL A 137 13.03 0.56 -10.64
C VAL A 137 11.90 1.57 -10.62
N ILE A 138 11.10 1.62 -9.55
CA ILE A 138 10.05 2.63 -9.38
C ILE A 138 10.70 4.02 -9.22
N HIS A 139 11.74 4.15 -8.41
CA HIS A 139 12.45 5.42 -8.25
C HIS A 139 13.04 5.92 -9.58
N GLU A 140 13.62 5.04 -10.37
CA GLU A 140 14.16 5.40 -11.68
C GLU A 140 13.04 5.82 -12.65
N SER A 141 11.96 5.06 -12.68
CA SER A 141 10.79 5.38 -13.50
C SER A 141 10.15 6.71 -13.10
N MET A 142 10.09 7.01 -11.80
CA MET A 142 9.59 8.30 -11.32
C MET A 142 10.54 9.47 -11.63
N ARG A 143 11.86 9.24 -11.67
CA ARG A 143 12.82 10.24 -12.21
C ARG A 143 12.58 10.52 -13.68
N PHE A 144 12.29 9.48 -14.48
CA PHE A 144 11.87 9.63 -15.86
C PHE A 144 10.56 10.40 -15.95
N PHE A 145 9.57 10.06 -15.14
CA PHE A 145 8.28 10.74 -15.07
C PHE A 145 8.46 12.25 -14.86
N ILE A 146 9.16 12.67 -13.80
CA ILE A 146 9.38 14.09 -13.48
C ILE A 146 10.12 14.82 -14.61
N ARG A 147 11.07 14.15 -15.28
CA ARG A 147 11.85 14.75 -16.36
C ARG A 147 11.02 15.02 -17.62
N HIS A 148 10.07 14.14 -17.91
CA HIS A 148 9.36 14.13 -19.19
C HIS A 148 7.89 14.50 -19.10
N GLN A 149 7.34 14.67 -17.88
CA GLN A 149 5.94 15.06 -17.68
C GLN A 149 5.62 16.36 -18.44
N PRO A 150 4.40 16.49 -19.02
CA PRO A 150 3.97 17.69 -19.72
C PRO A 150 3.85 18.88 -18.73
N GLU A 151 3.84 20.10 -19.27
CA GLU A 151 3.86 21.34 -18.46
C GLU A 151 2.59 21.54 -17.63
N ASN A 152 1.48 20.98 -18.07
CA ASN A 152 0.20 21.04 -17.36
C ASN A 152 0.08 20.06 -16.18
N LEU A 153 1.05 19.16 -16.00
CA LEU A 153 1.09 18.19 -14.90
C LEU A 153 2.11 18.60 -13.84
N THR A 154 1.67 18.68 -12.59
CA THR A 154 2.55 18.87 -11.42
C THR A 154 2.47 17.65 -10.53
N LEU A 155 3.61 17.05 -10.23
CA LEU A 155 3.71 15.99 -9.23
C LEU A 155 3.84 16.60 -7.83
N VAL A 156 3.03 16.12 -6.88
CA VAL A 156 3.06 16.51 -5.47
C VAL A 156 3.42 15.28 -4.65
N VAL A 157 4.58 15.26 -4.01
CA VAL A 157 5.08 14.11 -3.26
C VAL A 157 5.19 14.44 -1.78
N LEU A 158 4.57 13.60 -0.94
CA LEU A 158 4.69 13.67 0.50
C LEU A 158 5.56 12.50 0.97
N SER A 159 6.58 12.80 1.76
CA SER A 159 7.53 11.78 2.23
C SER A 159 8.01 12.07 3.65
N ARG A 160 8.44 11.04 4.39
CA ARG A 160 9.09 11.24 5.70
C ARG A 160 10.57 11.61 5.56
N ASN A 161 11.20 11.16 4.51
CA ASN A 161 12.61 11.40 4.18
C ASN A 161 12.74 11.94 2.76
N LEU A 162 13.93 12.36 2.40
CA LEU A 162 14.22 12.86 1.06
C LEU A 162 14.19 11.68 0.06
N PRO A 163 13.28 11.67 -0.92
CA PRO A 163 13.15 10.57 -1.86
C PRO A 163 14.22 10.61 -2.96
N GLN A 164 14.52 9.45 -3.54
CA GLN A 164 15.53 9.31 -4.61
C GLN A 164 15.00 9.76 -5.99
N LEU A 165 14.46 10.98 -6.09
CA LEU A 165 13.79 11.53 -7.28
C LEU A 165 14.65 12.53 -8.08
N GLY A 166 15.96 12.59 -7.85
CA GLY A 166 16.84 13.53 -8.55
C GLY A 166 16.66 14.99 -8.10
N ILE A 167 16.33 15.20 -6.84
CA ILE A 167 15.97 16.48 -6.23
C ILE A 167 17.00 17.59 -6.48
N ALA A 168 18.31 17.26 -6.42
CA ALA A 168 19.36 18.24 -6.63
C ALA A 168 19.30 18.92 -8.01
N ASN A 169 19.02 18.14 -9.06
CA ASN A 169 18.89 18.68 -10.41
C ASN A 169 17.65 19.57 -10.59
N LEU A 170 16.53 19.20 -9.94
CA LEU A 170 15.31 20.01 -9.97
C LEU A 170 15.50 21.34 -9.24
N ARG A 171 16.21 21.32 -8.12
CA ARG A 171 16.54 22.53 -7.34
C ARG A 171 17.40 23.50 -8.15
N VAL A 172 18.43 23.00 -8.83
CA VAL A 172 19.30 23.85 -9.68
C VAL A 172 18.55 24.48 -10.86
N ARG A 173 17.50 23.79 -11.35
CA ARG A 173 16.68 24.26 -12.48
C ARG A 173 15.48 25.10 -12.08
N ASP A 174 15.31 25.39 -10.81
CA ASP A 174 14.13 26.08 -10.26
C ASP A 174 12.80 25.38 -10.62
N GLN A 175 12.81 24.03 -10.64
CA GLN A 175 11.67 23.19 -10.97
C GLN A 175 11.07 22.48 -9.76
N LEU A 176 11.50 22.87 -8.56
CA LEU A 176 11.15 22.24 -7.30
C LEU A 176 10.56 23.24 -6.31
N LEU A 177 9.35 22.95 -5.85
CA LEU A 177 8.78 23.58 -4.66
C LEU A 177 9.05 22.69 -3.45
N GLU A 178 9.80 23.18 -2.46
CA GLU A 178 10.08 22.43 -1.22
C GLU A 178 9.37 23.02 -0.02
N ILE A 179 8.76 22.13 0.80
CA ILE A 179 8.23 22.44 2.12
C ILE A 179 8.77 21.39 3.10
N GLY A 180 9.72 21.81 3.92
CA GLY A 180 10.36 20.94 4.92
C GLY A 180 9.74 21.06 6.32
N SER A 181 10.27 20.27 7.27
CA SER A 181 9.80 20.22 8.67
C SER A 181 9.78 21.58 9.37
N GLN A 182 10.78 22.43 9.16
CA GLN A 182 10.82 23.78 9.75
C GLN A 182 9.66 24.65 9.27
N GLN A 183 9.28 24.52 7.99
CA GLN A 183 8.16 25.28 7.43
C GLN A 183 6.83 24.67 7.83
N LEU A 184 6.77 23.33 8.00
CA LEU A 184 5.60 22.60 8.48
C LEU A 184 5.38 22.75 9.98
N ALA A 185 6.38 23.12 10.75
CA ALA A 185 6.20 23.45 12.16
C ALA A 185 5.15 24.55 12.34
N PHE A 186 4.30 24.41 13.33
CA PHE A 186 3.32 25.45 13.68
C PHE A 186 4.02 26.71 14.18
N THR A 187 3.59 27.85 13.70
CA THR A 187 3.96 29.13 14.28
C THR A 187 3.21 29.34 15.60
N HIS A 188 3.69 30.28 16.43
CA HIS A 188 2.99 30.62 17.68
C HIS A 188 1.53 31.04 17.45
N GLN A 189 1.27 31.75 16.35
CA GLN A 189 -0.08 32.16 15.99
C GLN A 189 -0.96 30.97 15.56
N GLU A 190 -0.42 30.08 14.72
CA GLU A 190 -1.11 28.84 14.30
C GLU A 190 -1.37 27.93 15.52
N ALA A 191 -0.42 27.82 16.46
CA ALA A 191 -0.60 27.05 17.69
C ALA A 191 -1.68 27.66 18.60
N LYS A 192 -1.75 28.98 18.71
CA LYS A 192 -2.81 29.66 19.45
C LYS A 192 -4.17 29.36 18.85
N GLN A 193 -4.33 29.52 17.53
CA GLN A 193 -5.56 29.18 16.82
C GLN A 193 -5.94 27.70 16.99
N PHE A 194 -4.94 26.82 16.97
CA PHE A 194 -5.14 25.38 17.19
C PHE A 194 -5.74 25.08 18.56
N PHE A 195 -5.21 25.68 19.62
CA PHE A 195 -5.73 25.50 20.97
C PHE A 195 -7.10 26.15 21.15
N ASP A 196 -7.29 27.34 20.60
CA ASP A 196 -8.60 28.04 20.69
C ASP A 196 -9.75 27.27 20.03
N CYS A 197 -9.46 26.55 18.93
CA CYS A 197 -10.46 25.69 18.28
C CYS A 197 -10.73 24.38 19.03
N ARG A 198 -9.81 23.94 19.92
CA ARG A 198 -9.87 22.59 20.52
C ARG A 198 -10.12 22.58 22.01
N LEU A 199 -9.78 23.64 22.72
CA LEU A 199 -10.00 23.75 24.17
C LEU A 199 -11.32 24.42 24.47
N SER A 200 -11.97 23.98 25.53
CA SER A 200 -13.22 24.56 26.01
C SER A 200 -13.03 25.96 26.63
N SER A 201 -11.80 26.26 27.06
CA SER A 201 -11.41 27.56 27.61
C SER A 201 -10.24 28.13 26.82
N PRO A 202 -10.24 29.44 26.51
CA PRO A 202 -9.14 30.06 25.80
C PRO A 202 -7.82 29.91 26.57
N ILE A 203 -6.76 29.60 25.88
CA ILE A 203 -5.40 29.57 26.43
C ILE A 203 -4.76 30.95 26.28
N GLU A 204 -3.96 31.37 27.26
CA GLU A 204 -3.20 32.60 27.12
C GLU A 204 -2.18 32.54 25.99
N ALA A 205 -1.97 33.66 25.28
CA ALA A 205 -1.05 33.69 24.14
C ALA A 205 0.41 33.36 24.55
N ALA A 206 0.82 33.85 25.73
CA ALA A 206 2.16 33.56 26.28
C ALA A 206 2.35 32.06 26.56
N GLU A 207 1.34 31.41 27.10
CA GLU A 207 1.36 29.97 27.39
C GLU A 207 1.34 29.14 26.11
N SER A 208 0.45 29.46 25.16
CA SER A 208 0.41 28.81 23.85
C SER A 208 1.75 28.94 23.11
N SER A 209 2.39 30.12 23.18
CA SER A 209 3.72 30.36 22.57
C SER A 209 4.80 29.51 23.22
N ARG A 210 4.78 29.41 24.56
CA ARG A 210 5.72 28.57 25.29
C ARG A 210 5.57 27.11 24.93
N ILE A 211 4.33 26.59 24.95
CA ILE A 211 4.05 25.19 24.55
C ILE A 211 4.52 24.94 23.11
N CYS A 212 4.19 25.84 22.19
CA CYS A 212 4.62 25.73 20.80
C CYS A 212 6.14 25.68 20.67
N HIS A 213 6.85 26.53 21.40
CA HIS A 213 8.32 26.55 21.45
C HIS A 213 8.87 25.22 22.00
N ASP A 214 8.35 24.75 23.15
CA ASP A 214 8.82 23.54 23.83
C ASP A 214 8.68 22.29 22.97
N VAL A 215 7.65 22.21 22.11
CA VAL A 215 7.44 21.09 21.15
C VAL A 215 7.91 21.43 19.74
N SER A 216 8.64 22.55 19.55
CA SER A 216 9.15 23.00 18.25
C SER A 216 8.08 23.06 17.15
N GLY A 217 6.84 23.40 17.51
CA GLY A 217 5.70 23.49 16.60
C GLY A 217 5.24 22.16 16.02
N TRP A 218 5.58 21.03 16.62
CA TRP A 218 5.17 19.72 16.13
C TRP A 218 3.66 19.47 16.34
N ALA A 219 2.92 19.34 15.23
CA ALA A 219 1.45 19.29 15.23
C ALA A 219 0.86 18.14 16.09
N THR A 220 1.47 16.94 16.03
CA THR A 220 1.01 15.80 16.84
C THR A 220 1.21 16.05 18.33
N ALA A 221 2.33 16.65 18.73
CA ALA A 221 2.54 16.98 20.15
C ALA A 221 1.52 18.03 20.64
N LEU A 222 1.22 19.04 19.83
CA LEU A 222 0.16 20.02 20.16
C LEU A 222 -1.21 19.32 20.30
N GLN A 223 -1.51 18.33 19.43
CA GLN A 223 -2.73 17.54 19.51
C GLN A 223 -2.80 16.71 20.80
N LEU A 224 -1.72 16.06 21.19
CA LEU A 224 -1.64 15.28 22.42
C LEU A 224 -1.87 16.15 23.65
N ILE A 225 -1.24 17.32 23.67
CA ILE A 225 -1.42 18.31 24.75
C ILE A 225 -2.87 18.78 24.85
N ALA A 226 -3.48 19.10 23.70
CA ALA A 226 -4.89 19.53 23.66
C ALA A 226 -5.85 18.44 24.17
N LEU A 227 -5.61 17.16 23.82
CA LEU A 227 -6.40 16.03 24.31
C LEU A 227 -6.27 15.86 25.82
N SER A 228 -5.05 15.89 26.34
CA SER A 228 -4.76 15.80 27.76
C SER A 228 -5.40 16.96 28.55
N ALA A 229 -5.36 18.18 28.02
CA ALA A 229 -5.98 19.34 28.64
C ALA A 229 -7.52 19.28 28.65
N ARG A 230 -8.15 18.63 27.69
CA ARG A 230 -9.61 18.41 27.68
C ARG A 230 -10.08 17.43 28.74
N GLN A 231 -9.26 16.44 29.06
CA GLN A 231 -9.59 15.40 30.08
C GLN A 231 -9.32 15.91 31.51
N ASN A 232 -8.33 16.76 31.69
CA ASN A 232 -7.91 17.28 33.00
C ASN A 232 -8.04 18.81 33.06
N THR A 233 -9.10 19.32 33.64
CA THR A 233 -9.37 20.77 33.77
C THR A 233 -8.31 21.58 34.51
N HIS A 234 -7.25 20.95 35.02
CA HIS A 234 -6.20 21.60 35.83
C HIS A 234 -4.74 21.36 35.39
N SER A 235 -4.48 20.77 34.22
CA SER A 235 -3.14 20.19 33.97
C SER A 235 -2.43 20.49 32.63
N ALA A 236 -2.89 21.45 31.80
CA ALA A 236 -2.20 21.79 30.57
C ALA A 236 -0.70 22.12 30.78
N HIS A 237 -0.38 22.80 31.89
CA HIS A 237 1.00 23.13 32.29
C HIS A 237 1.90 21.93 32.63
N LYS A 238 1.34 20.87 33.24
CA LYS A 238 2.14 19.70 33.62
C LYS A 238 2.46 18.83 32.40
N SER A 239 1.52 18.72 31.47
CA SER A 239 1.68 17.95 30.22
C SER A 239 2.74 18.59 29.31
N ALA A 240 2.75 19.90 29.15
CA ALA A 240 3.76 20.62 28.35
C ALA A 240 5.19 20.44 28.93
N ARG A 241 5.36 20.49 30.27
CA ARG A 241 6.68 20.27 30.89
C ARG A 241 7.20 18.84 30.70
N ARG A 242 6.32 17.83 30.69
CA ARG A 242 6.69 16.45 30.39
C ARG A 242 7.12 16.26 28.94
N LEU A 243 6.47 16.94 27.97
CA LEU A 243 6.82 16.87 26.56
C LEU A 243 8.13 17.57 26.18
N ALA A 244 8.50 18.62 26.86
CA ALA A 244 9.70 19.42 26.58
C ALA A 244 11.06 18.71 26.74
N GLY A 245 11.09 17.45 27.16
CA GLY A 245 12.29 16.62 27.28
C GLY A 245 12.23 15.30 26.52
N ILE A 246 11.28 15.14 25.58
CA ILE A 246 10.92 13.83 25.04
C ILE A 246 11.76 13.45 23.82
N ASN A 247 12.63 12.44 23.99
CA ASN A 247 13.10 11.56 22.93
C ASN A 247 11.93 10.63 22.48
N ALA A 248 12.02 10.01 21.28
CA ALA A 248 10.95 9.18 20.71
C ALA A 248 10.43 8.07 21.65
N SER A 249 11.25 7.57 22.57
CA SER A 249 10.85 6.62 23.62
C SER A 249 9.85 7.21 24.62
N HIS A 250 10.00 8.47 24.98
CA HIS A 250 9.10 9.14 25.93
C HIS A 250 7.74 9.51 25.32
N LEU A 251 7.64 9.59 23.98
CA LEU A 251 6.36 9.78 23.32
C LEU A 251 5.46 8.55 23.50
N SER A 252 6.05 7.36 23.40
CA SER A 252 5.33 6.11 23.67
C SER A 252 4.81 6.06 25.11
N ASP A 253 5.65 6.41 26.07
CA ASP A 253 5.24 6.45 27.50
C ASP A 253 4.14 7.49 27.71
N TYR A 254 4.25 8.66 27.07
CA TYR A 254 3.20 9.68 27.12
C TYR A 254 1.87 9.20 26.52
N LEU A 255 1.92 8.51 25.35
CA LEU A 255 0.72 7.96 24.72
C LEU A 255 0.06 6.88 25.58
N VAL A 256 0.84 6.12 26.35
CA VAL A 256 0.31 5.20 27.35
C VAL A 256 -0.41 5.98 28.46
N ASP A 257 0.36 6.80 29.17
CA ASP A 257 -0.08 7.43 30.42
C ASP A 257 -1.24 8.42 30.19
N GLU A 258 -1.20 9.17 29.08
CA GLU A 258 -2.12 10.29 28.86
C GLU A 258 -3.25 9.97 27.87
N VAL A 259 -3.10 8.93 27.03
CA VAL A 259 -4.15 8.54 26.08
C VAL A 259 -4.78 7.21 26.49
N LEU A 260 -4.01 6.13 26.60
CA LEU A 260 -4.57 4.81 26.88
C LEU A 260 -5.07 4.66 28.32
N ASP A 261 -4.41 5.27 29.30
CA ASP A 261 -4.82 5.19 30.70
C ASP A 261 -5.96 6.15 31.04
N ASN A 262 -6.24 7.12 30.18
CA ASN A 262 -7.34 8.07 30.34
C ASN A 262 -8.61 7.72 29.56
N VAL A 263 -8.63 6.63 28.81
CA VAL A 263 -9.83 6.10 28.17
C VAL A 263 -10.39 4.93 29.01
N ASP A 264 -11.68 4.65 28.88
CA ASP A 264 -12.30 3.50 29.53
C ASP A 264 -11.75 2.17 28.99
N LEU A 265 -11.89 1.10 29.75
CA LEU A 265 -11.37 -0.23 29.41
C LEU A 265 -11.92 -0.75 28.06
N ALA A 266 -13.18 -0.46 27.74
CA ALA A 266 -13.79 -0.90 26.49
C ALA A 266 -13.14 -0.17 25.29
N THR A 267 -12.96 1.14 25.41
CA THR A 267 -12.26 1.95 24.41
C THR A 267 -10.80 1.51 24.25
N ARG A 268 -10.08 1.28 25.37
CA ARG A 268 -8.70 0.77 25.33
C ARG A 268 -8.62 -0.56 24.59
N HIS A 269 -9.48 -1.51 24.91
CA HIS A 269 -9.52 -2.83 24.29
C HIS A 269 -9.86 -2.76 22.79
N PHE A 270 -10.81 -1.89 22.44
CA PHE A 270 -11.13 -1.57 21.04
C PHE A 270 -9.90 -1.05 20.27
N LEU A 271 -9.20 -0.05 20.82
CA LEU A 271 -8.01 0.55 20.19
C LEU A 271 -6.92 -0.49 19.97
N LEU A 272 -6.67 -1.36 20.94
CA LEU A 272 -5.65 -2.40 20.84
C LEU A 272 -6.02 -3.46 19.80
N LYS A 273 -7.25 -3.97 19.81
CA LYS A 273 -7.68 -5.00 18.84
C LYS A 273 -7.72 -4.48 17.41
N SER A 274 -8.24 -3.27 17.21
CA SER A 274 -8.35 -2.68 15.88
C SER A 274 -7.01 -2.22 15.30
N ALA A 275 -5.96 -2.09 16.13
CA ALA A 275 -4.64 -1.62 15.71
C ALA A 275 -3.94 -2.51 14.69
N ILE A 276 -4.29 -3.79 14.60
CA ILE A 276 -3.75 -4.73 13.61
C ILE A 276 -4.18 -4.38 12.18
N LEU A 277 -5.30 -3.68 12.04
CA LEU A 277 -5.86 -3.28 10.76
C LEU A 277 -5.15 -2.02 10.24
N ARG A 278 -4.78 -2.02 8.95
CA ARG A 278 -4.22 -0.83 8.28
C ARG A 278 -5.33 0.14 7.88
N SER A 279 -6.43 -0.40 7.41
CA SER A 279 -7.68 0.31 7.13
C SER A 279 -8.85 -0.45 7.75
N MET A 280 -9.87 0.29 8.17
CA MET A 280 -10.98 -0.23 8.97
C MET A 280 -12.30 0.23 8.39
N ASN A 281 -13.27 -0.66 8.36
CA ASN A 281 -14.67 -0.37 8.10
C ASN A 281 -15.57 -1.10 9.11
N ASP A 282 -16.88 -0.89 9.02
CA ASP A 282 -17.86 -1.52 9.91
C ASP A 282 -17.68 -3.03 10.01
N ALA A 283 -17.62 -3.74 8.88
CA ALA A 283 -17.54 -5.19 8.83
C ALA A 283 -16.25 -5.73 9.48
N LEU A 284 -15.10 -5.09 9.24
CA LEU A 284 -13.82 -5.45 9.86
C LEU A 284 -13.85 -5.24 11.36
N ILE A 285 -14.32 -4.07 11.80
CA ILE A 285 -14.39 -3.73 13.23
C ILE A 285 -15.32 -4.66 13.96
N THR A 286 -16.53 -4.86 13.45
CA THR A 286 -17.50 -5.79 14.06
C THR A 286 -16.89 -7.19 14.23
N ARG A 287 -16.19 -7.69 13.21
CA ARG A 287 -15.60 -9.04 13.28
C ARG A 287 -14.39 -9.13 14.19
N VAL A 288 -13.51 -8.12 14.19
CA VAL A 288 -12.23 -8.11 14.92
C VAL A 288 -12.41 -7.76 16.39
N THR A 289 -13.29 -6.82 16.70
CA THR A 289 -13.47 -6.32 18.08
C THR A 289 -14.64 -6.94 18.81
N GLY A 290 -15.64 -7.46 18.07
CA GLY A 290 -16.90 -7.96 18.63
C GLY A 290 -17.94 -6.87 18.89
N GLU A 291 -17.71 -5.64 18.41
CA GLU A 291 -18.68 -4.54 18.52
C GLU A 291 -19.91 -4.82 17.65
N GLU A 292 -21.12 -4.53 18.13
CA GLU A 292 -22.34 -4.74 17.36
C GLU A 292 -22.52 -3.73 16.20
N ASN A 293 -21.94 -2.54 16.32
CA ASN A 293 -22.00 -1.46 15.33
C ASN A 293 -20.62 -0.82 15.20
N GLY A 294 -19.80 -1.36 14.32
CA GLY A 294 -18.43 -0.91 14.08
C GLY A 294 -18.36 0.52 13.56
N GLN A 295 -19.28 0.91 12.67
CA GLN A 295 -19.32 2.26 12.10
C GLN A 295 -19.54 3.32 13.19
N MET A 296 -20.54 3.11 14.03
CA MET A 296 -20.85 4.04 15.14
C MET A 296 -19.67 4.16 16.11
N ARG A 297 -18.99 3.04 16.37
CA ARG A 297 -17.81 3.03 17.23
C ARG A 297 -16.61 3.75 16.63
N LEU A 298 -16.37 3.59 15.34
CA LEU A 298 -15.33 4.34 14.60
C LEU A 298 -15.61 5.84 14.64
N GLU A 299 -16.83 6.26 14.38
CA GLU A 299 -17.23 7.67 14.45
C GLU A 299 -17.13 8.26 15.87
N GLU A 300 -17.37 7.44 16.90
CA GLU A 300 -17.17 7.85 18.27
C GLU A 300 -15.69 8.08 18.60
N ILE A 301 -14.81 7.15 18.21
CA ILE A 301 -13.36 7.26 18.36
C ILE A 301 -12.81 8.49 17.61
N GLU A 302 -13.31 8.73 16.40
CA GLU A 302 -12.98 9.94 15.62
C GLU A 302 -13.38 11.21 16.37
N ARG A 303 -14.62 11.28 16.89
CA ARG A 303 -15.13 12.45 17.65
C ARG A 303 -14.35 12.67 18.96
N GLN A 304 -13.88 11.61 19.59
CA GLN A 304 -12.99 11.70 20.76
C GLN A 304 -11.61 12.24 20.40
N GLY A 305 -11.26 12.30 19.10
CA GLY A 305 -9.98 12.80 18.62
C GLY A 305 -8.81 11.84 18.86
N LEU A 306 -9.09 10.53 18.96
CA LEU A 306 -8.11 9.46 19.22
C LEU A 306 -7.34 9.07 17.95
N PHE A 307 -6.84 10.07 17.20
CA PHE A 307 -5.97 9.90 16.03
C PHE A 307 -6.52 9.01 14.93
N LEU A 308 -7.84 8.79 14.90
CA LEU A 308 -8.54 8.13 13.81
C LEU A 308 -8.84 9.14 12.71
N GLN A 309 -8.69 8.74 11.45
CA GLN A 309 -8.90 9.57 10.27
C GLN A 309 -9.76 8.82 9.27
N ARG A 310 -10.69 9.53 8.63
CA ARG A 310 -11.44 9.00 7.47
C ARG A 310 -10.53 8.98 6.25
N MET A 311 -10.64 7.91 5.47
CA MET A 311 -9.85 7.70 4.26
C MET A 311 -10.61 8.06 2.99
N ASP A 312 -11.95 8.18 3.06
CA ASP A 312 -12.83 8.45 1.94
C ASP A 312 -13.87 9.52 2.26
N ASP A 313 -14.51 10.07 1.21
CA ASP A 313 -15.57 11.06 1.32
C ASP A 313 -16.91 10.46 1.80
N THR A 314 -17.11 9.15 1.65
CA THR A 314 -18.31 8.45 2.13
C THR A 314 -18.28 8.21 3.63
N GLY A 315 -17.11 8.24 4.23
CA GLY A 315 -16.89 8.01 5.66
C GLY A 315 -17.04 6.56 6.07
N GLU A 316 -16.88 5.64 5.14
CA GLU A 316 -16.94 4.20 5.39
C GLU A 316 -15.59 3.63 5.85
N TRP A 317 -14.48 4.24 5.39
CA TRP A 317 -13.13 3.76 5.65
C TRP A 317 -12.36 4.67 6.59
N PHE A 318 -11.67 4.06 7.56
CA PHE A 318 -10.88 4.73 8.58
C PHE A 318 -9.49 4.13 8.70
N CYS A 319 -8.54 4.93 9.18
CA CYS A 319 -7.21 4.46 9.59
C CYS A 319 -6.70 5.26 10.79
N TYR A 320 -5.83 4.65 11.58
CA TYR A 320 -5.10 5.39 12.60
C TYR A 320 -3.98 6.22 11.99
N HIS A 321 -3.72 7.38 12.59
CA HIS A 321 -2.48 8.10 12.30
C HIS A 321 -1.28 7.16 12.50
N PRO A 322 -0.30 7.10 11.56
CA PRO A 322 0.75 6.08 11.56
C PRO A 322 1.52 5.95 12.88
N LEU A 323 1.84 7.07 13.54
CA LEU A 323 2.52 7.04 14.85
C LEU A 323 1.67 6.35 15.92
N PHE A 324 0.40 6.71 16.00
CA PHE A 324 -0.50 6.15 16.98
C PHE A 324 -0.81 4.68 16.67
N GLY A 325 -1.05 4.33 15.41
CA GLY A 325 -1.23 2.96 14.99
C GLY A 325 -0.02 2.07 15.26
N ASN A 326 1.21 2.57 15.03
CA ASN A 326 2.44 1.84 15.38
C ASN A 326 2.57 1.62 16.88
N PHE A 327 2.30 2.65 17.67
CA PHE A 327 2.28 2.55 19.13
C PHE A 327 1.25 1.52 19.61
N LEU A 328 0.01 1.58 19.11
CA LEU A 328 -1.05 0.63 19.48
C LEU A 328 -0.68 -0.80 19.09
N ARG A 329 -0.06 -1.02 17.91
CA ARG A 329 0.40 -2.36 17.49
C ARG A 329 1.44 -2.94 18.43
N GLN A 330 2.43 -2.15 18.84
CA GLN A 330 3.41 -2.59 19.83
C GLN A 330 2.75 -2.97 21.15
N ARG A 331 1.81 -2.15 21.62
CA ARG A 331 1.07 -2.44 22.86
C ARG A 331 0.19 -3.68 22.71
N CYS A 332 -0.51 -3.83 21.60
CA CYS A 332 -1.32 -5.02 21.30
C CYS A 332 -0.47 -6.30 21.36
N GLN A 333 0.74 -6.28 20.80
CA GLN A 333 1.67 -7.41 20.86
C GLN A 333 2.06 -7.81 22.30
N TRP A 334 2.11 -6.87 23.22
CA TRP A 334 2.45 -7.15 24.61
C TRP A 334 1.24 -7.50 25.46
N GLU A 335 0.16 -6.75 25.31
CA GLU A 335 -1.01 -6.88 26.18
C GLU A 335 -1.97 -7.98 25.73
N LEU A 336 -2.09 -8.21 24.41
CA LEU A 336 -3.02 -9.17 23.80
C LEU A 336 -2.30 -10.30 23.07
N ALA A 337 -1.04 -10.61 23.41
CA ALA A 337 -0.23 -11.64 22.73
C ALA A 337 -0.96 -12.98 22.56
N ALA A 338 -1.73 -13.40 23.57
CA ALA A 338 -2.48 -14.65 23.53
C ALA A 338 -3.71 -14.59 22.61
N GLU A 339 -4.30 -13.41 22.41
CA GLU A 339 -5.48 -13.21 21.58
C GLU A 339 -5.12 -12.88 20.12
N LEU A 340 -3.89 -12.43 19.84
CA LEU A 340 -3.45 -11.99 18.51
C LEU A 340 -3.76 -12.98 17.39
N PRO A 341 -3.50 -14.29 17.51
CA PRO A 341 -3.82 -15.23 16.44
C PRO A 341 -5.31 -15.26 16.09
N GLU A 342 -6.18 -15.18 17.10
CA GLU A 342 -7.63 -15.14 16.92
C GLU A 342 -8.09 -13.83 16.26
N ILE A 343 -7.53 -12.69 16.70
CA ILE A 343 -7.81 -11.37 16.15
C ILE A 343 -7.42 -11.32 14.68
N HIS A 344 -6.23 -11.84 14.33
CA HIS A 344 -5.78 -11.93 12.95
C HIS A 344 -6.63 -12.89 12.11
N ARG A 345 -7.08 -14.03 12.66
CA ARG A 345 -8.00 -14.95 12.00
C ARG A 345 -9.32 -14.26 11.67
N ALA A 346 -9.92 -13.58 12.65
CA ALA A 346 -11.14 -12.81 12.44
C ALA A 346 -11.00 -11.73 11.36
N ALA A 347 -9.86 -11.04 11.31
CA ALA A 347 -9.55 -10.08 10.28
C ALA A 347 -9.44 -10.74 8.90
N ALA A 348 -8.73 -11.87 8.78
CA ALA A 348 -8.59 -12.60 7.53
C ALA A 348 -9.95 -13.06 6.97
N GLU A 349 -10.83 -13.60 7.83
CA GLU A 349 -12.19 -14.00 7.46
C GLU A 349 -13.01 -12.81 6.91
N SER A 350 -12.92 -11.66 7.59
CA SER A 350 -13.65 -10.46 7.16
C SER A 350 -13.11 -9.90 5.84
N TRP A 351 -11.80 -9.90 5.64
CA TRP A 351 -11.19 -9.49 4.38
C TRP A 351 -11.56 -10.42 3.23
N MET A 352 -11.61 -11.75 3.49
CA MET A 352 -12.09 -12.71 2.50
C MET A 352 -13.54 -12.48 2.12
N ALA A 353 -14.41 -12.24 3.09
CA ALA A 353 -15.83 -11.96 2.85
C ALA A 353 -16.06 -10.70 2.00
N GLN A 354 -15.14 -9.74 2.08
CA GLN A 354 -15.16 -8.50 1.30
C GLN A 354 -14.45 -8.61 -0.06
N GLY A 355 -13.83 -9.75 -0.38
CA GLY A 355 -13.16 -9.99 -1.66
C GLY A 355 -11.74 -9.43 -1.76
N PHE A 356 -11.02 -9.30 -0.63
CA PHE A 356 -9.64 -8.83 -0.56
C PHE A 356 -8.68 -9.96 -0.11
N PRO A 357 -8.39 -10.94 -0.96
CA PRO A 357 -7.57 -12.10 -0.58
C PRO A 357 -6.12 -11.74 -0.18
N SER A 358 -5.54 -10.68 -0.75
CA SER A 358 -4.18 -10.23 -0.39
C SER A 358 -4.11 -9.79 1.07
N GLU A 359 -5.08 -8.99 1.52
CA GLU A 359 -5.14 -8.54 2.92
C GLU A 359 -5.43 -9.73 3.85
N ALA A 360 -6.32 -10.63 3.42
CA ALA A 360 -6.62 -11.85 4.19
C ALA A 360 -5.38 -12.73 4.39
N ILE A 361 -4.55 -12.89 3.37
CA ILE A 361 -3.28 -13.65 3.45
C ILE A 361 -2.33 -13.03 4.46
N HIS A 362 -2.16 -11.70 4.47
CA HIS A 362 -1.31 -11.03 5.47
C HIS A 362 -1.76 -11.34 6.89
N HIS A 363 -3.07 -11.36 7.12
CA HIS A 363 -3.61 -11.70 8.44
C HIS A 363 -3.54 -13.20 8.74
N ALA A 364 -3.74 -14.08 7.78
CA ALA A 364 -3.59 -15.53 7.96
C ALA A 364 -2.14 -15.91 8.30
N LEU A 365 -1.15 -15.26 7.65
CA LEU A 365 0.26 -15.40 7.99
C LEU A 365 0.57 -14.94 9.41
N ALA A 366 0.05 -13.77 9.80
CA ALA A 366 0.24 -13.23 11.13
C ALA A 366 -0.46 -14.07 12.24
N ALA A 367 -1.57 -14.72 11.90
CA ALA A 367 -2.25 -15.66 12.79
C ALA A 367 -1.49 -17.00 12.95
N GLY A 368 -0.55 -17.30 12.03
CA GLY A 368 0.09 -18.61 11.95
C GLY A 368 -0.90 -19.73 11.57
N ASP A 369 -2.00 -19.40 10.91
CA ASP A 369 -3.06 -20.36 10.55
C ASP A 369 -2.79 -20.96 9.15
N ALA A 370 -2.03 -22.05 9.14
CA ALA A 370 -1.65 -22.73 7.92
C ALA A 370 -2.86 -23.31 7.16
N LEU A 371 -3.92 -23.71 7.86
CA LEU A 371 -5.13 -24.23 7.20
C LEU A 371 -5.89 -23.14 6.48
N MET A 372 -6.14 -22.02 7.13
CA MET A 372 -6.75 -20.85 6.51
C MET A 372 -5.91 -20.34 5.33
N LEU A 373 -4.60 -20.22 5.50
CA LEU A 373 -3.68 -19.78 4.45
C LEU A 373 -3.75 -20.70 3.22
N ARG A 374 -3.72 -22.03 3.44
CA ARG A 374 -3.88 -23.02 2.39
C ARG A 374 -5.19 -22.84 1.65
N ASP A 375 -6.30 -22.69 2.36
CA ASP A 375 -7.62 -22.58 1.77
C ASP A 375 -7.79 -21.29 0.95
N ILE A 376 -7.19 -20.18 1.40
CA ILE A 376 -7.14 -18.93 0.63
C ILE A 376 -6.32 -19.13 -0.66
N LEU A 377 -5.16 -19.77 -0.57
CA LEU A 377 -4.32 -20.02 -1.73
C LEU A 377 -4.99 -20.92 -2.76
N LEU A 378 -5.63 -22.01 -2.33
CA LEU A 378 -6.32 -22.91 -3.23
C LEU A 378 -7.42 -22.22 -4.05
N ASN A 379 -8.08 -21.22 -3.48
CA ASN A 379 -9.18 -20.51 -4.14
C ASN A 379 -8.75 -19.25 -4.89
N HIS A 380 -7.69 -18.55 -4.48
CA HIS A 380 -7.37 -17.22 -4.95
C HIS A 380 -5.95 -17.04 -5.52
N ALA A 381 -5.07 -18.03 -5.39
CA ALA A 381 -3.66 -17.87 -5.74
C ALA A 381 -3.45 -17.55 -7.23
N TRP A 382 -4.22 -18.11 -8.14
CA TRP A 382 -4.13 -17.77 -9.57
C TRP A 382 -4.55 -16.32 -9.86
N SER A 383 -5.54 -15.80 -9.13
CA SER A 383 -5.89 -14.38 -9.21
C SER A 383 -4.72 -13.51 -8.74
N LEU A 384 -4.09 -13.87 -7.63
CA LEU A 384 -2.92 -13.17 -7.08
C LEU A 384 -1.71 -13.25 -8.02
N PHE A 385 -1.46 -14.43 -8.59
CA PHE A 385 -0.42 -14.64 -9.59
C PHE A 385 -0.62 -13.72 -10.81
N ASN A 386 -1.84 -13.68 -11.34
CA ASN A 386 -2.21 -12.83 -12.46
C ASN A 386 -2.18 -11.33 -12.13
N HIS A 387 -2.32 -10.95 -10.85
CA HIS A 387 -2.15 -9.58 -10.38
C HIS A 387 -0.70 -9.25 -9.96
N SER A 388 0.26 -10.15 -10.27
CA SER A 388 1.70 -10.02 -9.96
C SER A 388 2.02 -9.84 -8.48
N GLU A 389 1.20 -10.39 -7.60
CA GLU A 389 1.48 -10.43 -6.17
C GLU A 389 2.43 -11.59 -5.81
N LEU A 390 3.51 -11.71 -6.60
CA LEU A 390 4.42 -12.86 -6.57
C LEU A 390 5.17 -12.98 -5.25
N SER A 391 5.55 -11.86 -4.64
CA SER A 391 6.25 -11.85 -3.35
C SER A 391 5.35 -12.36 -2.23
N LEU A 392 4.08 -11.96 -2.22
CA LEU A 392 3.09 -12.43 -1.24
C LEU A 392 2.84 -13.94 -1.41
N LEU A 393 2.72 -14.40 -2.65
CA LEU A 393 2.56 -15.83 -2.94
C LEU A 393 3.78 -16.64 -2.49
N GLU A 394 4.99 -16.14 -2.73
CA GLU A 394 6.22 -16.81 -2.33
C GLU A 394 6.34 -16.91 -0.79
N GLU A 395 6.05 -15.83 -0.08
CA GLU A 395 6.00 -15.81 1.37
C GLU A 395 4.97 -16.78 1.92
N SER A 396 3.77 -16.78 1.32
CA SER A 396 2.66 -17.65 1.71
C SER A 396 2.97 -19.14 1.52
N LEU A 397 3.55 -19.51 0.37
CA LEU A 397 3.93 -20.88 0.09
C LEU A 397 5.08 -21.37 1.00
N LYS A 398 6.02 -20.47 1.34
CA LYS A 398 7.09 -20.79 2.31
C LYS A 398 6.59 -20.99 3.74
N ALA A 399 5.49 -20.33 4.11
CA ALA A 399 4.90 -20.45 5.43
C ALA A 399 4.09 -21.73 5.61
N LEU A 400 3.67 -22.38 4.53
CA LEU A 400 2.97 -23.66 4.60
C LEU A 400 3.93 -24.81 4.95
N PRO A 401 3.50 -25.74 5.84
CA PRO A 401 4.21 -27.00 6.05
C PRO A 401 4.37 -27.76 4.73
N TRP A 402 5.52 -28.42 4.54
CA TRP A 402 5.79 -29.17 3.31
C TRP A 402 4.76 -30.26 3.04
N ASP A 403 4.28 -30.94 4.07
CA ASP A 403 3.25 -31.97 3.94
C ASP A 403 1.93 -31.38 3.40
N SER A 404 1.55 -30.19 3.85
CA SER A 404 0.36 -29.49 3.32
C SER A 404 0.50 -29.09 1.84
N LEU A 405 1.71 -28.83 1.36
CA LEU A 405 1.97 -28.61 -0.06
C LEU A 405 1.81 -29.88 -0.86
N LEU A 406 2.39 -31.01 -0.38
CA LEU A 406 2.33 -32.29 -1.04
C LEU A 406 0.92 -32.88 -1.11
N GLU A 407 0.12 -32.71 -0.06
CA GLU A 407 -1.27 -33.12 -0.03
C GLU A 407 -2.13 -32.39 -1.08
N ASN A 408 -1.64 -31.25 -1.60
CA ASN A 408 -2.36 -30.42 -2.54
C ASN A 408 -1.54 -30.15 -3.82
N PRO A 409 -1.61 -31.02 -4.83
CA PRO A 409 -0.85 -30.87 -6.07
C PRO A 409 -1.03 -29.51 -6.77
N GLN A 410 -2.17 -28.83 -6.54
CA GLN A 410 -2.40 -27.49 -7.04
C GLN A 410 -1.44 -26.45 -6.43
N LEU A 411 -1.03 -26.61 -5.17
CA LEU A 411 -0.05 -25.74 -4.52
C LEU A 411 1.36 -26.03 -5.01
N VAL A 412 1.68 -27.29 -5.26
CA VAL A 412 2.95 -27.68 -5.92
C VAL A 412 3.05 -27.04 -7.30
N LEU A 413 1.97 -27.13 -8.08
CA LEU A 413 1.88 -26.55 -9.41
C LEU A 413 2.04 -25.00 -9.34
N LEU A 414 1.34 -24.34 -8.43
CA LEU A 414 1.47 -22.91 -8.21
C LEU A 414 2.90 -22.50 -7.86
N GLN A 415 3.56 -23.23 -6.96
CA GLN A 415 4.93 -22.98 -6.59
C GLN A 415 5.89 -23.17 -7.76
N ALA A 416 5.68 -24.22 -8.58
CA ALA A 416 6.47 -24.46 -9.77
C ALA A 416 6.31 -23.31 -10.81
N TRP A 417 5.07 -22.85 -11.04
CA TRP A 417 4.80 -21.71 -11.92
C TRP A 417 5.41 -20.40 -11.40
N LEU A 418 5.39 -20.18 -10.08
CA LEU A 418 6.03 -19.02 -9.47
C LEU A 418 7.55 -19.05 -9.71
N MET A 419 8.21 -20.18 -9.47
CA MET A 419 9.64 -20.35 -9.74
C MET A 419 9.96 -20.21 -11.23
N GLN A 420 9.12 -20.76 -12.10
CA GLN A 420 9.28 -20.67 -13.56
C GLN A 420 9.18 -19.20 -14.03
N SER A 421 8.20 -18.42 -13.52
CA SER A 421 8.04 -17.00 -13.85
C SER A 421 9.22 -16.12 -13.40
N GLN A 422 9.99 -16.59 -12.42
CA GLN A 422 11.21 -15.97 -11.91
C GLN A 422 12.50 -16.53 -12.56
N HIS A 423 12.39 -17.37 -13.60
CA HIS A 423 13.49 -18.05 -14.29
C HIS A 423 14.35 -18.96 -13.38
N ARG A 424 13.77 -19.50 -12.30
CA ARG A 424 14.44 -20.39 -11.33
C ARG A 424 14.28 -21.86 -11.74
N TYR A 425 14.63 -22.19 -12.96
CA TYR A 425 14.37 -23.51 -13.57
C TYR A 425 14.96 -24.70 -12.82
N GLY A 426 16.17 -24.57 -12.24
CA GLY A 426 16.78 -25.62 -11.43
C GLY A 426 15.98 -25.96 -10.17
N GLU A 427 15.31 -24.96 -9.59
CA GLU A 427 14.43 -25.16 -8.43
C GLU A 427 13.11 -25.81 -8.83
N VAL A 428 12.57 -25.49 -10.03
CA VAL A 428 11.40 -26.19 -10.59
C VAL A 428 11.68 -27.67 -10.72
N ASN A 429 12.84 -28.07 -11.29
CA ASN A 429 13.24 -29.46 -11.42
C ASN A 429 13.32 -30.15 -10.05
N THR A 430 13.97 -29.51 -9.09
CA THR A 430 14.09 -30.01 -7.72
C THR A 430 12.73 -30.20 -7.04
N LEU A 431 11.83 -29.23 -7.20
CA LEU A 431 10.47 -29.27 -6.65
C LEU A 431 9.67 -30.44 -7.25
N LEU A 432 9.65 -30.55 -8.59
CA LEU A 432 8.92 -31.62 -9.29
C LEU A 432 9.47 -33.02 -8.95
N ALA A 433 10.78 -33.16 -8.82
CA ALA A 433 11.40 -34.41 -8.38
C ALA A 433 11.00 -34.81 -6.95
N ARG A 434 10.93 -33.84 -6.04
CA ARG A 434 10.48 -34.08 -4.65
C ARG A 434 9.02 -34.43 -4.55
N ALA A 435 8.19 -33.89 -5.42
CA ALA A 435 6.74 -34.13 -5.47
C ALA A 435 6.36 -35.26 -6.42
N GLU A 436 7.32 -36.00 -6.99
CA GLU A 436 7.05 -36.99 -8.03
C GLU A 436 6.07 -38.07 -7.58
N HIS A 437 6.13 -38.47 -6.31
CA HIS A 437 5.24 -39.52 -5.78
C HIS A 437 3.78 -39.05 -5.77
N GLU A 438 3.51 -37.81 -5.41
CA GLU A 438 2.17 -37.24 -5.25
C GLU A 438 1.56 -36.84 -6.59
N ILE A 439 2.39 -36.43 -7.56
CA ILE A 439 1.91 -35.97 -8.88
C ILE A 439 1.89 -37.11 -9.94
N LYS A 440 2.51 -38.26 -9.68
CA LYS A 440 2.58 -39.37 -10.66
C LYS A 440 1.24 -39.95 -11.04
N ASP A 441 0.26 -39.87 -10.14
CA ASP A 441 -1.09 -40.41 -10.35
C ASP A 441 -2.02 -39.46 -11.09
N ILE A 442 -1.54 -38.18 -11.31
CA ILE A 442 -2.23 -37.18 -12.13
C ILE A 442 -1.91 -37.49 -13.62
N ARG A 443 -2.78 -38.24 -14.30
CA ARG A 443 -2.52 -38.76 -15.66
C ARG A 443 -3.31 -38.07 -16.76
N GLU A 444 -4.32 -37.29 -16.41
CA GLU A 444 -5.23 -36.65 -17.37
C GLU A 444 -5.71 -35.28 -16.83
N GLY A 445 -6.17 -34.41 -17.74
CA GLY A 445 -6.80 -33.14 -17.43
C GLY A 445 -5.85 -31.97 -17.33
N THR A 446 -6.39 -30.80 -17.03
CA THR A 446 -5.66 -29.50 -17.05
C THR A 446 -4.43 -29.51 -16.17
N MET A 447 -4.50 -30.09 -14.99
CA MET A 447 -3.36 -30.14 -14.05
C MET A 447 -2.22 -31.01 -14.60
N HIS A 448 -2.54 -32.17 -15.22
CA HIS A 448 -1.56 -33.01 -15.91
C HIS A 448 -0.87 -32.23 -17.04
N ALA A 449 -1.66 -31.52 -17.84
CA ALA A 449 -1.14 -30.70 -18.93
C ALA A 449 -0.22 -29.57 -18.43
N GLU A 450 -0.54 -28.92 -17.32
CA GLU A 450 0.31 -27.88 -16.71
C GLU A 450 1.61 -28.44 -16.18
N PHE A 451 1.59 -29.60 -15.52
CA PHE A 451 2.83 -30.30 -15.13
C PHE A 451 3.67 -30.71 -16.36
N ASN A 452 3.04 -31.16 -17.44
CA ASN A 452 3.75 -31.47 -18.68
C ASN A 452 4.36 -30.21 -19.32
N ALA A 453 3.71 -29.06 -19.29
CA ALA A 453 4.27 -27.80 -19.75
C ALA A 453 5.52 -27.40 -18.95
N LEU A 454 5.47 -27.51 -17.63
CA LEU A 454 6.62 -27.25 -16.75
C LEU A 454 7.76 -28.26 -16.99
N ARG A 455 7.46 -29.55 -17.10
CA ARG A 455 8.46 -30.59 -17.40
C ARG A 455 9.08 -30.41 -18.79
N ALA A 456 8.32 -29.94 -19.77
CA ALA A 456 8.84 -29.58 -21.07
C ALA A 456 9.89 -28.47 -21.00
N GLN A 457 9.63 -27.42 -20.19
CA GLN A 457 10.59 -26.35 -19.95
C GLN A 457 11.86 -26.88 -19.24
N VAL A 458 11.72 -27.76 -18.27
CA VAL A 458 12.88 -28.39 -17.61
C VAL A 458 13.66 -29.22 -18.61
N ALA A 459 12.99 -30.05 -19.43
CA ALA A 459 13.65 -30.93 -20.40
C ALA A 459 14.46 -30.15 -21.45
N ILE A 460 13.95 -29.02 -21.94
CA ILE A 460 14.70 -28.20 -22.90
C ILE A 460 15.93 -27.55 -22.24
N ASN A 461 15.81 -27.09 -21.00
CA ASN A 461 16.93 -26.53 -20.24
C ASN A 461 17.99 -27.57 -19.91
N ASP A 462 17.59 -28.83 -19.73
CA ASP A 462 18.52 -29.98 -19.49
C ASP A 462 19.11 -30.51 -20.79
N GLY A 463 18.82 -29.89 -21.94
CA GLY A 463 19.37 -30.29 -23.24
C GLY A 463 18.72 -31.53 -23.85
N ASN A 464 17.50 -31.85 -23.48
CA ASN A 464 16.72 -32.99 -24.03
C ASN A 464 15.53 -32.50 -24.89
N PRO A 465 15.80 -32.04 -26.14
CA PRO A 465 14.76 -31.46 -27.01
C PRO A 465 13.68 -32.43 -27.45
N ASP A 466 13.97 -33.73 -27.54
CA ASP A 466 12.99 -34.74 -27.97
C ASP A 466 11.90 -34.94 -26.89
N GLU A 467 12.31 -35.03 -25.63
CA GLU A 467 11.40 -35.13 -24.49
C GLU A 467 10.62 -33.82 -24.29
N ALA A 468 11.31 -32.67 -24.44
CA ALA A 468 10.65 -31.36 -24.38
C ALA A 468 9.54 -31.23 -25.43
N GLU A 469 9.81 -31.65 -26.67
CA GLU A 469 8.80 -31.63 -27.74
C GLU A 469 7.60 -32.52 -27.41
N ARG A 470 7.86 -33.72 -26.95
CA ARG A 470 6.80 -34.71 -26.60
C ARG A 470 5.89 -34.14 -25.50
N LEU A 471 6.48 -33.63 -24.43
CA LEU A 471 5.73 -33.08 -23.27
C LEU A 471 4.98 -31.80 -23.62
N ALA A 472 5.60 -30.90 -24.41
CA ALA A 472 4.93 -29.65 -24.82
C ALA A 472 3.73 -29.92 -25.73
N LYS A 473 3.81 -30.89 -26.64
CA LYS A 473 2.67 -31.30 -27.48
C LYS A 473 1.55 -31.86 -26.64
N LEU A 474 1.83 -32.78 -25.72
CA LEU A 474 0.81 -33.34 -24.81
C LEU A 474 0.15 -32.24 -23.98
N ALA A 475 0.95 -31.28 -23.45
CA ALA A 475 0.39 -30.15 -22.73
C ALA A 475 -0.57 -29.32 -23.56
N LEU A 476 -0.22 -29.01 -24.81
CA LEU A 476 -1.06 -28.16 -25.69
C LEU A 476 -2.33 -28.86 -26.15
N GLU A 477 -2.35 -30.21 -26.24
CA GLU A 477 -3.53 -30.99 -26.56
C GLU A 477 -4.58 -30.95 -25.45
N GLU A 478 -4.17 -30.98 -24.19
CA GLU A 478 -5.04 -31.03 -23.02
C GLU A 478 -5.36 -29.65 -22.42
N LEU A 479 -4.48 -28.62 -22.61
CA LEU A 479 -4.68 -27.28 -22.04
C LEU A 479 -5.84 -26.54 -22.72
N PRO A 480 -6.85 -26.08 -21.96
CA PRO A 480 -7.92 -25.26 -22.51
C PRO A 480 -7.38 -23.94 -23.12
N PRO A 481 -8.07 -23.36 -24.12
CA PRO A 481 -7.63 -22.10 -24.75
C PRO A 481 -7.44 -20.92 -23.79
N GLY A 482 -8.15 -20.90 -22.66
CA GLY A 482 -8.05 -19.84 -21.63
C GLY A 482 -6.84 -19.95 -20.71
N TRP A 483 -6.07 -21.02 -20.76
CA TRP A 483 -4.81 -21.20 -19.98
C TRP A 483 -3.62 -20.53 -20.68
N PHE A 484 -3.69 -19.23 -20.86
CA PHE A 484 -2.74 -18.47 -21.68
C PHE A 484 -1.28 -18.65 -21.22
N TYR A 485 -0.99 -18.56 -19.92
CA TYR A 485 0.37 -18.63 -19.42
C TYR A 485 1.01 -20.00 -19.69
N SER A 486 0.36 -21.08 -19.29
CA SER A 486 0.84 -22.45 -19.50
C SER A 486 0.97 -22.78 -20.99
N ARG A 487 0.03 -22.31 -21.82
CA ARG A 487 0.12 -22.47 -23.28
C ARG A 487 1.28 -21.70 -23.91
N ILE A 488 1.53 -20.46 -23.45
CA ILE A 488 2.68 -19.66 -23.92
C ILE A 488 4.00 -20.39 -23.61
N VAL A 489 4.15 -20.90 -22.40
CA VAL A 489 5.35 -21.66 -22.02
C VAL A 489 5.53 -22.89 -22.90
N ALA A 490 4.49 -23.72 -23.05
CA ALA A 490 4.57 -24.92 -23.90
C ALA A 490 4.85 -24.56 -25.37
N THR A 491 4.26 -23.48 -25.91
CA THR A 491 4.52 -23.03 -27.29
C THR A 491 5.92 -22.49 -27.44
N SER A 492 6.43 -21.74 -26.47
CA SER A 492 7.82 -21.23 -26.47
C SER A 492 8.84 -22.36 -26.47
N VAL A 493 8.60 -23.40 -25.67
CA VAL A 493 9.44 -24.62 -25.67
C VAL A 493 9.45 -25.28 -27.04
N LEU A 494 8.31 -25.42 -27.71
CA LEU A 494 8.26 -25.96 -29.08
C LEU A 494 9.05 -25.12 -30.07
N GLY A 495 8.96 -23.79 -29.97
CA GLY A 495 9.74 -22.87 -30.80
C GLY A 495 11.25 -23.07 -30.59
N GLU A 496 11.69 -23.20 -29.36
CA GLU A 496 13.08 -23.45 -29.00
C GLU A 496 13.57 -24.81 -29.49
N VAL A 497 12.76 -25.87 -29.35
CA VAL A 497 13.05 -27.21 -29.92
C VAL A 497 13.24 -27.15 -31.42
N LEU A 498 12.36 -26.44 -32.15
CA LEU A 498 12.46 -26.31 -33.61
C LEU A 498 13.73 -25.56 -34.02
N HIS A 499 14.12 -24.55 -33.25
CA HIS A 499 15.39 -23.84 -33.45
C HIS A 499 16.59 -24.79 -33.24
N CYS A 500 16.62 -25.53 -32.13
CA CYS A 500 17.67 -26.52 -31.86
C CYS A 500 17.78 -27.62 -32.95
N LYS A 501 16.68 -27.98 -33.58
CA LYS A 501 16.62 -28.95 -34.67
C LYS A 501 16.93 -28.37 -36.06
N GLY A 502 17.19 -27.06 -36.15
CA GLY A 502 17.45 -26.38 -37.41
C GLY A 502 16.23 -26.20 -38.32
N GLU A 503 15.03 -26.27 -37.77
CA GLU A 503 13.76 -26.16 -38.48
C GLU A 503 13.10 -24.77 -38.28
N ASP A 504 13.88 -23.71 -38.29
CA ASP A 504 13.47 -22.33 -37.94
C ASP A 504 12.24 -21.80 -38.70
N ARG A 505 12.01 -22.29 -39.95
CA ARG A 505 10.83 -21.88 -40.73
C ARG A 505 9.49 -22.35 -40.16
N LYS A 506 9.49 -23.32 -39.26
CA LYS A 506 8.28 -23.85 -38.61
C LYS A 506 7.96 -23.20 -37.28
N SER A 507 8.90 -22.41 -36.72
CA SER A 507 8.74 -21.73 -35.42
C SER A 507 7.91 -20.44 -35.50
N VAL A 508 7.47 -20.01 -36.69
CA VAL A 508 6.82 -18.71 -36.96
C VAL A 508 5.28 -18.84 -37.11
N VAL A 509 4.67 -19.96 -36.66
CA VAL A 509 3.20 -20.12 -36.73
C VAL A 509 2.55 -20.11 -35.35
#